data_22892bcbe1c816a3356b9dce5729c0d0
#
_entry.id   22892bcbe1c816a3356b9dce5729c0d0
#
_cell.length_a   1.000
_cell.length_b   1.000
_cell.length_c   1.000
_cell.angle_alpha   90.00
_cell.angle_beta   90.00
_cell.angle_gamma   90.00
#
_symmetry.space_group_name_H-M   'P 1'
#
loop_
_entity.id
_entity.type
_entity.pdbx_description
1 polymer ?
#
loop_
_entity_poly.entity_id
_entity_poly.type
_entity_poly.pdbx_seq_one_letter_code
_entity_poly.pdbx_strand_id
1 'polypeptide(L)'
;NAYIFEGQPSKSRNMREIIWENTDTDRSGMYKFSFDDDLSYKKYAEHILNTPLIFSIDENHEPYYVGKTTFKEVFEDVKDTGLIFHALSIVFPDVRAKRYIEIRMMDEIKYPLNFSAVALIKGLFYDETNLDKLSELFKNMTYENCMKAKLDAREKGLDATFMNVNMLEFC
;
A
#
# COMPACT_ATOMS: atom_id res chain seq x y z
N ASN A 1 -3.29 7.89 -14.84
CA ASN A 1 -2.66 7.04 -15.87
C ASN A 1 -1.80 7.89 -16.79
N ALA A 2 -0.48 7.65 -16.79
CA ALA A 2 0.42 8.28 -17.74
C ALA A 2 0.32 7.55 -19.10
N TYR A 3 -0.14 8.23 -20.12
CA TYR A 3 -0.14 7.69 -21.49
C TYR A 3 1.25 7.67 -22.10
N ILE A 4 2.14 8.53 -21.60
CA ILE A 4 3.54 8.63 -22.01
C ILE A 4 4.41 8.53 -20.76
N PHE A 5 5.38 7.63 -20.76
CA PHE A 5 6.36 7.46 -19.70
C PHE A 5 7.76 7.41 -20.32
N GLU A 6 8.68 8.23 -19.81
CA GLU A 6 10.06 8.36 -20.35
C GLU A 6 10.11 8.61 -21.87
N GLY A 7 9.17 9.42 -22.37
CA GLY A 7 9.09 9.77 -23.78
C GLY A 7 8.50 8.68 -24.69
N GLN A 8 8.04 7.56 -24.15
CA GLN A 8 7.44 6.45 -24.90
C GLN A 8 5.98 6.22 -24.51
N PRO A 9 5.13 5.73 -25.42
CA PRO A 9 3.77 5.33 -25.08
C PRO A 9 3.77 4.23 -24.01
N SER A 10 3.02 4.46 -22.92
CA SER A 10 2.84 3.47 -21.88
C SER A 10 2.00 2.30 -22.37
N LYS A 11 2.47 1.08 -22.15
CA LYS A 11 1.71 -0.15 -22.41
C LYS A 11 0.80 -0.56 -21.24
N SER A 12 0.97 0.06 -20.08
CA SER A 12 0.21 -0.24 -18.88
C SER A 12 -0.93 0.74 -18.69
N ARG A 13 -2.06 0.25 -18.20
CA ARG A 13 -3.19 1.07 -17.75
C ARG A 13 -3.03 1.57 -16.31
N ASN A 14 -2.00 1.09 -15.59
CA ASN A 14 -1.66 1.52 -14.24
C ASN A 14 -0.15 1.73 -14.09
N MET A 15 0.35 2.84 -14.66
CA MET A 15 1.77 3.16 -14.61
C MET A 15 2.25 3.50 -13.19
N ARG A 16 1.39 4.12 -12.38
CA ARG A 16 1.70 4.44 -10.98
C ARG A 16 2.13 3.20 -10.20
N GLU A 17 1.42 2.09 -10.34
CA GLU A 17 1.72 0.85 -9.64
C GLU A 17 3.10 0.29 -10.05
N ILE A 18 3.42 0.32 -11.34
CA ILE A 18 4.73 -0.12 -11.85
C ILE A 18 5.86 0.73 -11.24
N ILE A 19 5.67 2.03 -11.16
CA ILE A 19 6.66 2.94 -10.54
C ILE A 19 6.87 2.56 -9.08
N TRP A 20 5.79 2.37 -8.30
CA TRP A 20 5.89 2.03 -6.88
C TRP A 20 6.52 0.65 -6.63
N GLU A 21 6.24 -0.34 -7.45
CA GLU A 21 6.89 -1.67 -7.36
C GLU A 21 8.41 -1.60 -7.57
N ASN A 22 8.89 -0.62 -8.34
CA ASN A 22 10.29 -0.47 -8.68
C ASN A 22 10.99 0.67 -7.91
N THR A 23 10.32 1.30 -6.94
CA THR A 23 10.90 2.42 -6.20
C THR A 23 11.71 1.95 -5.00
N ASP A 24 11.12 1.19 -4.10
CA ASP A 24 11.74 0.73 -2.85
C ASP A 24 11.03 -0.54 -2.35
N THR A 25 11.65 -1.67 -2.56
CA THR A 25 11.06 -2.98 -2.24
C THR A 25 10.98 -3.29 -0.74
N ASP A 26 11.76 -2.60 0.08
CA ASP A 26 11.73 -2.78 1.54
C ASP A 26 10.54 -2.05 2.17
N ARG A 27 10.03 -0.99 1.51
CA ARG A 27 9.02 -0.08 2.07
C ARG A 27 7.72 -0.03 1.31
N SER A 28 7.74 -0.35 0.01
CA SER A 28 6.60 -0.17 -0.89
C SER A 28 5.91 -1.48 -1.23
N GLY A 29 4.67 -1.38 -1.69
CA GLY A 29 3.92 -2.50 -2.23
C GLY A 29 3.02 -3.17 -1.21
N MET A 30 2.62 -4.38 -1.52
CA MET A 30 1.71 -5.17 -0.71
C MET A 30 2.49 -6.13 0.18
N TYR A 31 2.29 -6.03 1.48
CA TYR A 31 2.97 -6.91 2.44
C TYR A 31 2.35 -8.30 2.46
N LYS A 32 3.17 -9.32 2.19
CA LYS A 32 2.70 -10.72 2.15
C LYS A 32 2.08 -11.17 3.48
N PHE A 33 2.65 -10.76 4.60
CA PHE A 33 2.15 -11.12 5.93
C PHE A 33 0.75 -10.55 6.22
N SER A 34 0.25 -9.59 5.42
CA SER A 34 -1.13 -9.08 5.55
C SER A 34 -2.20 -10.12 5.25
N PHE A 35 -1.81 -11.26 4.67
CA PHE A 35 -2.68 -12.39 4.33
C PHE A 35 -2.51 -13.57 5.29
N ASP A 36 -1.70 -13.43 6.34
CA ASP A 36 -1.50 -14.48 7.32
C ASP A 36 -2.65 -14.48 8.34
N ASP A 37 -3.07 -15.68 8.79
CA ASP A 37 -4.16 -15.84 9.75
C ASP A 37 -3.90 -15.18 11.12
N ASP A 38 -2.62 -14.96 11.46
CA ASP A 38 -2.18 -14.32 12.69
C ASP A 38 -1.87 -12.82 12.53
N LEU A 39 -2.39 -12.19 11.48
CA LEU A 39 -2.24 -10.75 11.27
C LEU A 39 -2.70 -9.97 12.50
N SER A 40 -1.85 -9.08 12.98
CA SER A 40 -2.08 -8.27 14.16
C SER A 40 -1.33 -6.94 14.10
N TYR A 41 -1.74 -5.97 14.89
CA TYR A 41 -0.97 -4.72 15.04
C TYR A 41 0.46 -4.97 15.52
N LYS A 42 0.68 -5.98 16.34
CA LYS A 42 2.01 -6.38 16.80
C LYS A 42 2.87 -6.84 15.62
N LYS A 43 2.37 -7.74 14.80
CA LYS A 43 3.08 -8.25 13.62
C LYS A 43 3.37 -7.14 12.62
N TYR A 44 2.42 -6.22 12.42
CA TYR A 44 2.62 -5.04 11.60
C TYR A 44 3.72 -4.13 12.16
N ALA A 45 3.70 -3.84 13.46
CA ALA A 45 4.71 -3.02 14.13
C ALA A 45 6.11 -3.66 14.07
N GLU A 46 6.20 -4.98 14.27
CA GLU A 46 7.45 -5.72 14.13
C GLU A 46 8.03 -5.63 12.72
N HIS A 47 7.18 -5.68 11.68
CA HIS A 47 7.61 -5.47 10.31
C HIS A 47 8.19 -4.06 10.11
N ILE A 48 7.49 -3.02 10.57
CA ILE A 48 7.97 -1.64 10.47
C ILE A 48 9.30 -1.46 11.21
N LEU A 49 9.42 -2.00 12.41
CA LEU A 49 10.66 -1.90 13.20
C LEU A 49 11.85 -2.61 12.53
N ASN A 50 11.62 -3.66 11.79
CA ASN A 50 12.65 -4.37 11.02
C ASN A 50 12.92 -3.79 9.64
N THR A 51 12.20 -2.74 9.23
CA THR A 51 12.45 -2.04 7.96
C THR A 51 13.72 -1.19 8.10
N PRO A 52 14.64 -1.21 7.11
CA PRO A 52 15.82 -0.37 7.12
C PRO A 52 15.48 1.12 7.11
N LEU A 53 16.29 1.94 7.76
CA LEU A 53 16.23 3.40 7.66
C LEU A 53 16.66 3.87 6.27
N ILE A 54 16.18 5.02 5.81
CA ILE A 54 16.67 5.66 4.59
C ILE A 54 17.97 6.41 4.91
N PHE A 55 17.96 7.18 5.99
CA PHE A 55 19.10 7.90 6.54
C PHE A 55 18.88 8.14 8.04
N SER A 56 19.89 8.54 8.75
CA SER A 56 19.80 9.09 10.10
C SER A 56 20.35 10.52 10.12
N ILE A 57 20.19 11.20 11.24
CA ILE A 57 20.67 12.57 11.45
C ILE A 57 21.68 12.55 12.57
N ASP A 58 22.84 13.15 12.38
CA ASP A 58 23.89 13.25 13.38
C ASP A 58 23.60 14.36 14.41
N GLU A 59 24.50 14.54 15.36
CA GLU A 59 24.43 15.58 16.41
C GLU A 59 24.50 17.03 15.87
N ASN A 60 24.95 17.21 14.63
CA ASN A 60 24.99 18.49 13.94
C ASN A 60 23.75 18.73 13.04
N HIS A 61 22.77 17.82 13.10
CA HIS A 61 21.56 17.80 12.25
C HIS A 61 21.85 17.55 10.77
N GLU A 62 23.00 16.94 10.44
CA GLU A 62 23.34 16.57 9.07
C GLU A 62 22.89 15.13 8.76
N PRO A 63 22.22 14.89 7.62
CA PRO A 63 21.77 13.56 7.24
C PRO A 63 22.96 12.72 6.77
N TYR A 64 22.98 11.46 7.21
CA TYR A 64 23.98 10.47 6.74
C TYR A 64 23.34 9.11 6.45
N TYR A 65 23.95 8.40 5.50
CA TYR A 65 23.51 7.06 5.10
C TYR A 65 23.88 6.02 6.17
N VAL A 66 22.91 5.21 6.58
CA VAL A 66 23.06 4.22 7.65
C VAL A 66 23.09 2.77 7.16
N GLY A 67 23.17 2.55 5.87
CA GLY A 67 23.19 1.20 5.30
C GLY A 67 21.86 0.49 5.51
N LYS A 68 21.93 -0.72 6.07
CA LYS A 68 20.75 -1.55 6.38
C LYS A 68 20.33 -1.49 7.85
N THR A 69 20.77 -0.49 8.60
CA THR A 69 20.35 -0.29 9.99
C THR A 69 18.83 -0.14 10.05
N THR A 70 18.20 -0.90 10.90
CA THR A 70 16.74 -0.93 11.04
C THR A 70 16.24 0.10 12.05
N PHE A 71 14.94 0.41 12.01
CA PHE A 71 14.31 1.21 13.06
C PHE A 71 14.48 0.61 14.44
N LYS A 72 14.39 -0.72 14.55
CA LYS A 72 14.54 -1.43 15.81
C LYS A 72 15.89 -1.16 16.46
N GLU A 73 16.98 -1.21 15.70
CA GLU A 73 18.33 -0.96 16.19
C GLU A 73 18.54 0.48 16.66
N VAL A 74 17.87 1.44 16.02
CA VAL A 74 17.97 2.86 16.42
C VAL A 74 17.04 3.18 17.60
N PHE A 75 15.89 2.50 17.72
CA PHE A 75 14.86 2.82 18.70
C PHE A 75 14.91 1.95 19.96
N GLU A 76 15.91 1.06 20.11
CA GLU A 76 15.99 0.13 21.24
C GLU A 76 15.91 0.85 22.60
N ASP A 77 16.41 2.08 22.69
CA ASP A 77 16.40 2.91 23.90
C ASP A 77 15.42 4.10 23.85
N VAL A 78 14.63 4.24 22.78
CA VAL A 78 13.82 5.46 22.57
C VAL A 78 12.37 5.24 22.99
N LYS A 79 11.91 6.03 23.96
CA LYS A 79 10.52 6.11 24.42
C LYS A 79 9.70 7.19 23.71
N ASP A 80 10.25 7.85 22.70
CA ASP A 80 9.58 8.95 22.01
C ASP A 80 8.55 8.41 21.00
N THR A 81 7.27 8.65 21.27
CA THR A 81 6.18 8.30 20.37
C THR A 81 6.24 9.04 19.03
N GLY A 82 6.92 10.19 18.96
CA GLY A 82 7.13 10.93 17.73
C GLY A 82 7.93 10.13 16.69
N LEU A 83 8.93 9.39 17.16
CA LEU A 83 9.75 8.53 16.30
C LEU A 83 8.97 7.33 15.75
N ILE A 84 8.00 6.80 16.51
CA ILE A 84 7.11 5.74 16.01
C ILE A 84 6.26 6.28 14.86
N PHE A 85 5.69 7.48 15.00
CA PHE A 85 4.94 8.10 13.90
C PHE A 85 5.82 8.42 12.70
N HIS A 86 7.07 8.82 12.92
CA HIS A 86 8.03 8.99 11.84
C HIS A 86 8.31 7.67 11.12
N ALA A 87 8.59 6.59 11.84
CA ALA A 87 8.77 5.26 11.26
C ALA A 87 7.56 4.81 10.41
N LEU A 88 6.35 5.00 10.93
CA LEU A 88 5.11 4.74 10.19
C LEU A 88 4.95 5.63 8.95
N SER A 89 5.53 6.82 8.92
CA SER A 89 5.40 7.76 7.81
C SER A 89 6.29 7.43 6.63
N ILE A 90 7.42 6.76 6.84
CA ILE A 90 8.43 6.48 5.80
C ILE A 90 8.31 5.08 5.17
N VAL A 91 7.27 4.34 5.49
CA VAL A 91 6.89 3.12 4.77
C VAL A 91 5.70 3.42 3.85
N PHE A 92 5.67 2.81 2.69
CA PHE A 92 4.75 3.15 1.61
C PHE A 92 3.97 1.92 1.08
N PRO A 93 3.39 1.08 1.97
CA PRO A 93 2.59 -0.05 1.51
C PRO A 93 1.32 0.42 0.78
N ASP A 94 0.71 -0.48 0.04
CA ASP A 94 -0.57 -0.25 -0.65
C ASP A 94 -1.68 0.14 0.35
N VAL A 95 -1.65 -0.48 1.53
CA VAL A 95 -2.52 -0.14 2.67
C VAL A 95 -1.66 0.04 3.91
N ARG A 96 -1.73 1.21 4.52
CA ARG A 96 -0.94 1.57 5.69
C ARG A 96 -1.80 1.71 6.94
N ALA A 97 -1.47 0.95 7.99
CA ALA A 97 -2.11 1.08 9.29
C ALA A 97 -1.48 2.21 10.12
N LYS A 98 -2.33 3.13 10.56
CA LYS A 98 -2.02 4.21 11.50
C LYS A 98 -3.06 4.19 12.62
N ARG A 99 -3.53 5.34 13.10
CA ARG A 99 -4.76 5.45 13.89
C ARG A 99 -6.02 5.21 13.06
N TYR A 100 -5.85 5.07 11.76
CA TYR A 100 -6.84 4.77 10.74
C TYR A 100 -6.17 3.92 9.65
N ILE A 101 -6.97 3.33 8.79
CA ILE A 101 -6.49 2.63 7.60
C ILE A 101 -6.34 3.63 6.47
N GLU A 102 -5.14 3.76 5.94
CA GLU A 102 -4.82 4.63 4.81
C GLU A 102 -4.69 3.79 3.53
N ILE A 103 -5.65 3.93 2.64
CA ILE A 103 -5.65 3.29 1.32
C ILE A 103 -4.83 4.18 0.38
N ARG A 104 -3.76 3.64 -0.22
CA ARG A 104 -2.75 4.40 -0.96
C ARG A 104 -2.66 4.06 -2.44
N MET A 105 -3.47 3.13 -2.92
CA MET A 105 -3.37 2.58 -4.29
C MET A 105 -3.95 3.49 -5.36
N MET A 106 -4.73 4.50 -5.00
CA MET A 106 -5.42 5.36 -5.96
C MET A 106 -4.47 6.26 -6.70
N ASP A 107 -4.71 6.41 -8.00
CA ASP A 107 -3.99 7.34 -8.87
C ASP A 107 -4.66 8.72 -8.84
N GLU A 108 -3.93 9.74 -9.28
CA GLU A 108 -4.51 11.05 -9.52
C GLU A 108 -5.36 11.00 -10.80
N ILE A 109 -6.58 11.49 -10.70
CA ILE A 109 -7.49 11.62 -11.85
C ILE A 109 -8.11 13.02 -11.86
N LYS A 110 -8.48 13.44 -13.07
CA LYS A 110 -9.01 14.78 -13.34
C LYS A 110 -10.28 15.07 -12.54
N TYR A 111 -10.36 16.30 -11.98
CA TYR A 111 -11.59 16.82 -11.39
C TYR A 111 -12.75 16.85 -12.44
N PRO A 112 -13.98 16.45 -12.08
CA PRO A 112 -14.47 16.02 -10.76
C PRO A 112 -14.36 14.49 -10.52
N LEU A 113 -13.78 13.72 -11.45
CA LEU A 113 -13.70 12.25 -11.39
C LEU A 113 -12.88 11.73 -10.18
N ASN A 114 -12.00 12.55 -9.63
CA ASN A 114 -11.26 12.22 -8.42
C ASN A 114 -12.16 11.92 -7.22
N PHE A 115 -13.40 12.43 -7.19
CA PHE A 115 -14.38 12.09 -6.15
C PHE A 115 -14.91 10.66 -6.26
N SER A 116 -14.77 9.99 -7.41
CA SER A 116 -15.20 8.59 -7.55
C SER A 116 -14.46 7.66 -6.59
N ALA A 117 -13.17 7.92 -6.35
CA ALA A 117 -12.38 7.17 -5.38
C ALA A 117 -12.94 7.27 -3.95
N VAL A 118 -13.31 8.49 -3.53
CA VAL A 118 -13.92 8.73 -2.22
C VAL A 118 -15.30 8.08 -2.13
N ALA A 119 -16.10 8.18 -3.19
CA ALA A 119 -17.42 7.57 -3.25
C ALA A 119 -17.33 6.03 -3.16
N LEU A 120 -16.39 5.43 -3.88
CA LEU A 120 -16.13 3.99 -3.85
C LEU A 120 -15.72 3.53 -2.44
N ILE A 121 -14.74 4.19 -1.82
CA ILE A 121 -14.31 3.86 -0.46
C ILE A 121 -15.48 3.98 0.51
N LYS A 122 -16.25 5.06 0.43
CA LYS A 122 -17.40 5.26 1.30
C LYS A 122 -18.46 4.18 1.11
N GLY A 123 -18.77 3.82 -0.13
CA GLY A 123 -19.74 2.77 -0.44
C GLY A 123 -19.30 1.40 0.04
N LEU A 124 -18.03 1.05 -0.13
CA LEU A 124 -17.51 -0.26 0.22
C LEU A 124 -17.28 -0.45 1.73
N PHE A 125 -16.76 0.56 2.43
CA PHE A 125 -16.22 0.39 3.79
C PHE A 125 -17.04 1.08 4.90
N TYR A 126 -18.06 1.89 4.57
CA TYR A 126 -18.89 2.61 5.56
C TYR A 126 -20.32 2.10 5.60
N ASP A 127 -20.66 1.05 4.87
CA ASP A 127 -21.92 0.33 4.93
C ASP A 127 -21.67 -1.09 5.43
N GLU A 128 -22.32 -1.48 6.52
CA GLU A 128 -22.13 -2.78 7.17
C GLU A 128 -22.48 -3.94 6.25
N THR A 129 -23.55 -3.80 5.46
CA THR A 129 -23.95 -4.84 4.49
C THR A 129 -22.90 -5.06 3.41
N ASN A 130 -22.26 -3.98 2.93
CA ASN A 130 -21.19 -4.09 1.95
C ASN A 130 -19.92 -4.63 2.57
N LEU A 131 -19.58 -4.27 3.82
CA LEU A 131 -18.45 -4.87 4.53
C LEU A 131 -18.63 -6.37 4.71
N ASP A 132 -19.81 -6.85 5.06
CA ASP A 132 -20.11 -8.28 5.20
C ASP A 132 -19.94 -9.01 3.86
N LYS A 133 -20.44 -8.43 2.77
CA LYS A 133 -20.26 -8.97 1.41
C LYS A 133 -18.79 -9.02 1.01
N LEU A 134 -18.03 -7.97 1.30
CA LEU A 134 -16.59 -7.94 1.05
C LEU A 134 -15.85 -9.01 1.86
N SER A 135 -16.19 -9.14 3.14
CA SER A 135 -15.59 -10.14 4.02
C SER A 135 -15.83 -11.56 3.51
N GLU A 136 -17.05 -11.86 3.06
CA GLU A 136 -17.35 -13.17 2.48
C GLU A 136 -16.67 -13.38 1.12
N LEU A 137 -16.65 -12.38 0.25
CA LEU A 137 -16.00 -12.45 -1.07
C LEU A 137 -14.49 -12.71 -0.92
N PHE A 138 -13.85 -12.08 0.08
CA PHE A 138 -12.42 -12.12 0.27
C PHE A 138 -11.94 -13.13 1.32
N LYS A 139 -12.84 -13.90 1.90
CA LYS A 139 -12.58 -14.86 2.98
C LYS A 139 -11.41 -15.83 2.71
N ASN A 140 -11.26 -16.25 1.46
CA ASN A 140 -10.20 -17.19 1.05
C ASN A 140 -9.14 -16.50 0.18
N MET A 141 -8.99 -15.18 0.31
CA MET A 141 -8.01 -14.45 -0.47
C MET A 141 -6.60 -14.76 -0.01
N THR A 142 -5.72 -15.03 -0.96
CA THR A 142 -4.29 -15.19 -0.72
C THR A 142 -3.51 -14.02 -1.34
N TYR A 143 -2.27 -13.85 -0.88
CA TYR A 143 -1.34 -12.91 -1.49
C TYR A 143 -1.20 -13.14 -3.00
N GLU A 144 -1.07 -14.40 -3.42
CA GLU A 144 -0.91 -14.81 -4.82
C GLU A 144 -2.14 -14.46 -5.67
N ASN A 145 -3.36 -14.63 -5.12
CA ASN A 145 -4.59 -14.23 -5.79
C ASN A 145 -4.63 -12.71 -5.99
N CYS A 146 -4.25 -11.96 -4.99
CA CYS A 146 -4.23 -10.51 -5.05
C CYS A 146 -3.16 -9.99 -6.05
N MET A 147 -1.96 -10.58 -6.05
CA MET A 147 -0.92 -10.24 -7.02
C MET A 147 -1.36 -10.53 -8.46
N LYS A 148 -2.02 -11.67 -8.69
CA LYS A 148 -2.59 -12.00 -10.00
C LYS A 148 -3.63 -10.97 -10.43
N ALA A 149 -4.52 -10.56 -9.53
CA ALA A 149 -5.53 -9.53 -9.80
C ALA A 149 -4.90 -8.17 -10.12
N LYS A 150 -3.84 -7.77 -9.41
CA LYS A 150 -3.06 -6.56 -9.70
C LYS A 150 -2.51 -6.59 -11.13
N LEU A 151 -1.90 -7.69 -11.54
CA LEU A 151 -1.35 -7.85 -12.89
C LEU A 151 -2.46 -7.80 -13.95
N ASP A 152 -3.58 -8.46 -13.72
CA ASP A 152 -4.72 -8.45 -14.63
C ASP A 152 -5.32 -7.03 -14.77
N ALA A 153 -5.49 -6.32 -13.65
CA ALA A 153 -5.96 -4.94 -13.65
C ALA A 153 -4.98 -3.97 -14.34
N ARG A 154 -3.68 -4.22 -14.24
CA ARG A 154 -2.64 -3.44 -14.93
C ARG A 154 -2.78 -3.51 -16.46
N GLU A 155 -3.16 -4.67 -16.98
CA GLU A 155 -3.32 -4.90 -18.41
C GLU A 155 -4.70 -4.51 -18.90
N LYS A 156 -5.76 -4.90 -18.18
CA LYS A 156 -7.15 -4.80 -18.63
C LYS A 156 -7.92 -3.62 -18.04
N GLY A 157 -7.44 -3.03 -16.92
CA GLY A 157 -8.18 -1.97 -16.21
C GLY A 157 -9.50 -2.51 -15.65
N LEU A 158 -10.61 -1.83 -15.93
CA LEU A 158 -11.95 -2.25 -15.47
C LEU A 158 -12.49 -3.52 -16.13
N ASP A 159 -11.89 -3.98 -17.24
CA ASP A 159 -12.23 -5.25 -17.87
C ASP A 159 -11.56 -6.46 -17.17
N ALA A 160 -10.74 -6.21 -16.13
CA ALA A 160 -10.12 -7.26 -15.33
C ALA A 160 -11.16 -8.02 -14.50
N THR A 161 -10.80 -9.26 -14.12
CA THR A 161 -11.60 -10.09 -13.23
C THR A 161 -10.85 -10.37 -11.95
N PHE A 162 -11.58 -10.37 -10.84
CA PHE A 162 -11.04 -10.72 -9.53
C PHE A 162 -12.01 -11.65 -8.78
N MET A 163 -11.51 -12.79 -8.32
CA MET A 163 -12.36 -13.81 -7.66
C MET A 163 -13.62 -14.17 -8.47
N ASN A 164 -13.48 -14.25 -9.80
CA ASN A 164 -14.56 -14.46 -10.77
C ASN A 164 -15.62 -13.34 -10.87
N VAL A 165 -15.35 -12.18 -10.28
CA VAL A 165 -16.18 -11.00 -10.41
C VAL A 165 -15.51 -10.04 -11.41
N ASN A 166 -16.27 -9.51 -12.35
CA ASN A 166 -15.78 -8.46 -13.25
C ASN A 166 -15.63 -7.15 -12.47
N MET A 167 -14.51 -6.45 -12.64
CA MET A 167 -14.23 -5.23 -11.87
C MET A 167 -15.22 -4.10 -12.16
N LEU A 168 -15.72 -4.00 -13.39
CA LEU A 168 -16.71 -2.98 -13.75
C LEU A 168 -18.08 -3.25 -13.09
N GLU A 169 -18.44 -4.53 -12.92
CA GLU A 169 -19.69 -4.91 -12.24
C GLU A 169 -19.57 -4.79 -10.72
N PHE A 170 -18.34 -4.87 -10.19
CA PHE A 170 -18.05 -4.71 -8.77
C PHE A 170 -18.11 -3.23 -8.33
N CYS A 171 -17.66 -2.30 -9.16
CA CYS A 171 -17.63 -0.86 -8.88
C CYS A 171 -18.97 -0.17 -9.14
#